data_ce4fea1861017abb78dd3b7a72abaab7
#
_entry.id   ce4fea1861017abb78dd3b7a72abaab7
#
_cell.length_a   1.000
_cell.length_b   1.000
_cell.length_c   1.000
_cell.angle_alpha   90.00
_cell.angle_beta   90.00
_cell.angle_gamma   90.00
#
_symmetry.space_group_name_H-M   'P 1'
#
loop_
_entity.id
_entity.type
_entity.pdbx_description
1 polymer ?
#
loop_
_entity_poly.entity_id
_entity_poly.type
_entity_poly.pdbx_seq_one_letter_code
_entity_poly.pdbx_strand_id
1 'polypeptide(L)'
;GGTPLVLASPTTAVPEYDYIPGVVMISQNTQATLIVNRLHGTMSGQVYAKDDSRLCYPGNWRIEEVTDYAFYLQRLCEKCERIIATAVPGQANQPSQQALAFLNDEILTPAREALKGDVTQETYTAYAALYEEYLQMPRATFADCLDTSIYYYISNAYYTDTYAAASTAGTIVNATRSFSATDDRFRWYFTKNDDGTVEIRNKKNQKAAYISSDAVDQQLKLGKTYGWNLMEITSDLGGKGISIVTRSGNHSWYTNPDAWNYVLLKPYDWGASIWTLTPIREDIVGIHNATNDQRPTRYYDMGGREVKHPTRGVYVTDQHRKVMK
;
A
#
# COMPACT_ATOMS: atom_id res chain seq x y z
N GLY A 1 3.55 -16.26 -5.83
CA GLY A 1 4.19 -17.29 -5.03
C GLY A 1 4.99 -18.20 -5.94
N GLY A 2 6.25 -18.44 -5.60
CA GLY A 2 7.08 -19.38 -6.32
C GLY A 2 6.78 -20.81 -5.92
N THR A 3 6.90 -21.75 -6.82
CA THR A 3 6.80 -23.17 -6.49
C THR A 3 8.07 -23.60 -5.76
N PRO A 4 8.00 -24.22 -4.58
CA PRO A 4 9.17 -24.70 -3.87
C PRO A 4 9.85 -25.78 -4.68
N LEU A 5 11.18 -25.72 -4.76
CA LEU A 5 12.02 -26.73 -5.36
C LEU A 5 12.64 -27.59 -4.28
N VAL A 6 12.70 -28.88 -4.51
CA VAL A 6 13.33 -29.86 -3.61
C VAL A 6 14.64 -30.32 -4.22
N LEU A 7 15.71 -30.26 -3.44
CA LEU A 7 17.01 -30.83 -3.81
C LEU A 7 17.08 -32.26 -3.29
N ALA A 8 17.39 -33.19 -4.15
CA ALA A 8 17.57 -34.59 -3.78
C ALA A 8 18.90 -35.12 -4.34
N SER A 9 19.54 -35.99 -3.55
CA SER A 9 20.65 -36.75 -4.08
C SER A 9 20.13 -37.75 -5.12
N PRO A 10 20.83 -37.96 -6.22
CA PRO A 10 20.51 -38.99 -7.19
C PRO A 10 20.79 -40.37 -6.57
N THR A 11 19.84 -40.87 -5.77
CA THR A 11 20.06 -42.08 -4.90
C THR A 11 19.71 -43.38 -5.60
N THR A 12 19.01 -43.37 -6.68
CA THR A 12 18.69 -44.55 -7.47
C THR A 12 19.15 -44.34 -8.86
N ALA A 13 20.42 -44.63 -9.03
CA ALA A 13 20.97 -44.74 -10.37
C ALA A 13 20.09 -45.65 -11.21
N VAL A 14 19.61 -45.13 -12.34
CA VAL A 14 19.43 -45.99 -13.50
C VAL A 14 20.80 -46.65 -13.69
N PRO A 15 20.93 -48.00 -13.74
CA PRO A 15 22.22 -48.67 -13.72
C PRO A 15 23.18 -48.28 -14.88
N GLU A 16 22.68 -47.55 -15.84
CA GLU A 16 23.42 -47.07 -17.03
C GLU A 16 24.11 -45.72 -16.83
N TYR A 17 23.89 -45.03 -15.71
CA TYR A 17 24.49 -43.73 -15.48
C TYR A 17 25.25 -43.75 -14.14
N ASP A 18 26.56 -43.66 -14.20
CA ASP A 18 27.41 -43.59 -13.04
C ASP A 18 27.03 -42.42 -12.13
N TYR A 19 27.05 -42.70 -10.83
CA TYR A 19 26.92 -41.67 -9.80
C TYR A 19 28.08 -40.67 -9.95
N ILE A 20 27.74 -39.40 -10.23
CA ILE A 20 28.68 -38.31 -10.24
C ILE A 20 28.60 -37.57 -8.89
N PRO A 21 29.66 -37.63 -8.07
CA PRO A 21 29.67 -36.92 -6.76
C PRO A 21 29.45 -35.42 -6.96
N GLY A 22 28.64 -34.80 -6.07
CA GLY A 22 28.36 -33.38 -6.10
C GLY A 22 27.27 -32.94 -7.08
N VAL A 23 26.56 -33.90 -7.69
CA VAL A 23 25.40 -33.60 -8.56
C VAL A 23 24.12 -33.78 -7.76
N VAL A 24 23.16 -32.89 -7.98
CA VAL A 24 21.84 -32.94 -7.36
C VAL A 24 20.74 -32.93 -8.41
N MET A 25 19.60 -33.50 -8.05
CA MET A 25 18.37 -33.31 -8.80
C MET A 25 17.57 -32.17 -8.19
N ILE A 26 17.03 -31.35 -9.05
CA ILE A 26 16.11 -30.28 -8.66
C ILE A 26 14.72 -30.71 -9.10
N SER A 27 13.83 -30.97 -8.15
CA SER A 27 12.45 -31.34 -8.46
C SER A 27 11.47 -30.32 -7.97
N GLN A 28 10.39 -30.16 -8.71
CA GLN A 28 9.27 -29.30 -8.31
C GLN A 28 8.41 -29.99 -7.23
N ASN A 29 8.33 -31.28 -7.31
CA ASN A 29 7.70 -32.19 -6.34
C ASN A 29 8.36 -33.57 -6.55
N THR A 30 7.84 -34.60 -5.91
CA THR A 30 8.37 -35.96 -6.08
C THR A 30 8.17 -36.58 -7.48
N GLN A 31 7.53 -35.85 -8.39
CA GLN A 31 7.10 -36.39 -9.70
C GLN A 31 7.73 -35.68 -10.91
N ALA A 32 8.16 -34.40 -10.76
CA ALA A 32 8.71 -33.65 -11.89
C ALA A 32 10.13 -33.15 -11.58
N THR A 33 11.06 -33.47 -12.47
CA THR A 33 12.47 -33.03 -12.39
C THR A 33 12.75 -31.93 -13.38
N LEU A 34 13.53 -30.92 -12.98
CA LEU A 34 14.02 -29.91 -13.91
C LEU A 34 15.07 -30.53 -14.82
N ILE A 35 14.87 -30.41 -16.13
CA ILE A 35 15.78 -30.91 -17.11
C ILE A 35 16.12 -29.81 -18.14
N VAL A 36 17.31 -29.93 -18.76
CA VAL A 36 17.68 -29.13 -19.91
C VAL A 36 17.29 -29.90 -21.18
N ASN A 37 16.57 -29.24 -22.06
CA ASN A 37 16.29 -29.82 -23.39
C ASN A 37 17.55 -29.77 -24.27
N ARG A 38 18.11 -30.93 -24.56
CA ARG A 38 19.24 -31.10 -25.47
C ARG A 38 18.82 -31.50 -26.90
N LEU A 39 17.52 -31.73 -27.10
CA LEU A 39 17.02 -32.13 -28.41
C LEU A 39 16.95 -30.92 -29.34
N HIS A 40 17.13 -31.19 -30.61
CA HIS A 40 17.03 -30.21 -31.69
C HIS A 40 15.62 -29.61 -31.74
N GLY A 41 15.51 -28.30 -31.84
CA GLY A 41 14.24 -27.60 -31.97
C GLY A 41 14.19 -26.30 -31.21
N THR A 42 13.02 -25.67 -31.20
CA THR A 42 12.76 -24.35 -30.58
C THR A 42 12.94 -24.32 -29.07
N MET A 43 12.97 -25.48 -28.40
CA MET A 43 13.15 -25.59 -26.95
C MET A 43 14.58 -25.95 -26.51
N SER A 44 15.52 -26.03 -27.45
CA SER A 44 16.91 -26.37 -27.15
C SER A 44 17.52 -25.35 -26.19
N GLY A 45 18.15 -25.83 -25.10
CA GLY A 45 18.73 -24.99 -24.07
C GLY A 45 17.74 -24.44 -23.02
N GLN A 46 16.45 -24.69 -23.17
CA GLN A 46 15.47 -24.30 -22.15
C GLN A 46 15.44 -25.29 -21.00
N VAL A 47 15.21 -24.75 -19.79
CA VAL A 47 14.97 -25.55 -18.59
C VAL A 47 13.46 -25.67 -18.39
N TYR A 48 12.98 -26.88 -18.20
CA TYR A 48 11.58 -27.14 -17.94
C TYR A 48 11.38 -28.32 -16.98
N ALA A 49 10.24 -28.39 -16.34
CA ALA A 49 9.86 -29.51 -15.50
C ALA A 49 9.28 -30.64 -16.37
N LYS A 50 9.74 -31.85 -16.19
CA LYS A 50 9.22 -33.02 -16.86
C LYS A 50 8.75 -34.05 -15.87
N ASP A 51 7.53 -34.55 -16.07
CA ASP A 51 6.98 -35.71 -15.40
C ASP A 51 7.76 -36.96 -15.82
N ASP A 52 8.81 -37.24 -15.10
CA ASP A 52 9.56 -38.50 -15.29
C ASP A 52 10.16 -38.90 -13.96
N SER A 53 9.77 -40.06 -13.47
CA SER A 53 10.35 -40.68 -12.28
C SER A 53 11.79 -41.18 -12.53
N ARG A 54 12.28 -41.03 -13.75
CA ARG A 54 13.62 -41.48 -14.13
C ARG A 54 14.62 -40.34 -14.01
N LEU A 55 15.67 -40.61 -13.33
CA LEU A 55 16.89 -39.83 -13.38
C LEU A 55 17.46 -39.77 -14.77
N CYS A 56 17.03 -38.85 -15.59
CA CYS A 56 17.63 -38.69 -16.92
C CYS A 56 18.87 -37.79 -16.81
N TYR A 57 19.87 -38.07 -17.59
CA TYR A 57 21.12 -37.32 -17.65
C TYR A 57 20.94 -35.78 -17.72
N PRO A 58 19.98 -35.24 -18.48
CA PRO A 58 19.71 -33.80 -18.48
C PRO A 58 19.11 -33.22 -17.19
N GLY A 59 18.70 -34.04 -16.25
CA GLY A 59 18.16 -33.64 -14.95
C GLY A 59 19.21 -33.55 -13.84
N ASN A 60 20.45 -33.92 -14.12
CA ASN A 60 21.53 -33.85 -13.17
C ASN A 60 22.17 -32.47 -13.21
N TRP A 61 22.17 -31.79 -12.06
CA TRP A 61 22.68 -30.44 -11.90
C TRP A 61 23.85 -30.44 -10.95
N ARG A 62 24.92 -29.75 -11.29
CA ARG A 62 25.98 -29.42 -10.38
C ARG A 62 25.70 -28.06 -9.78
N ILE A 63 25.62 -28.01 -8.46
CA ILE A 63 25.53 -26.76 -7.73
C ILE A 63 26.95 -26.41 -7.29
N GLU A 64 27.46 -25.32 -7.82
CA GLU A 64 28.74 -24.77 -7.39
C GLU A 64 28.49 -23.51 -6.60
N GLU A 65 29.26 -23.34 -5.54
CA GLU A 65 29.27 -22.09 -4.81
C GLU A 65 29.87 -21.00 -5.71
N VAL A 66 29.12 -19.93 -5.88
CA VAL A 66 29.60 -18.76 -6.61
C VAL A 66 30.27 -17.85 -5.60
N THR A 67 31.58 -17.71 -5.70
CA THR A 67 32.38 -16.79 -4.88
C THR A 67 32.57 -15.42 -5.52
N ASP A 68 31.88 -15.13 -6.63
CA ASP A 68 31.88 -13.85 -7.30
C ASP A 68 30.98 -12.85 -6.58
N TYR A 69 31.55 -12.12 -5.65
CA TYR A 69 30.82 -11.12 -4.86
C TYR A 69 30.35 -9.93 -5.71
N ALA A 70 30.99 -9.65 -6.83
CA ALA A 70 30.52 -8.65 -7.78
C ALA A 70 29.19 -9.08 -8.41
N PHE A 71 29.06 -10.35 -8.79
CA PHE A 71 27.79 -10.91 -9.26
C PHE A 71 26.67 -10.79 -8.22
N TYR A 72 26.94 -11.11 -6.95
CA TYR A 72 25.94 -10.99 -5.89
C TYR A 72 25.54 -9.53 -5.64
N LEU A 73 26.51 -8.62 -5.64
CA LEU A 73 26.25 -7.20 -5.47
C LEU A 73 25.44 -6.63 -6.63
N GLN A 74 25.76 -7.03 -7.87
CA GLN A 74 24.97 -6.64 -9.04
C GLN A 74 23.50 -7.11 -8.91
N ARG A 75 23.28 -8.36 -8.48
CA ARG A 75 21.91 -8.88 -8.26
C ARG A 75 21.18 -8.11 -7.18
N LEU A 76 21.87 -7.67 -6.13
CA LEU A 76 21.29 -6.80 -5.11
C LEU A 76 20.88 -5.45 -5.71
N CYS A 77 21.72 -4.83 -6.53
CA CYS A 77 21.38 -3.60 -7.24
C CYS A 77 20.14 -3.77 -8.13
N GLU A 78 20.08 -4.81 -8.94
CA GLU A 78 18.92 -5.11 -9.79
C GLU A 78 17.63 -5.28 -8.98
N LYS A 79 17.72 -5.88 -7.79
CA LYS A 79 16.60 -6.02 -6.87
C LYS A 79 16.16 -4.68 -6.32
N CYS A 80 17.07 -3.83 -5.90
CA CYS A 80 16.79 -2.47 -5.43
C CYS A 80 16.14 -1.61 -6.54
N GLU A 81 16.69 -1.64 -7.75
CA GLU A 81 16.15 -0.95 -8.92
C GLU A 81 14.71 -1.37 -9.22
N ARG A 82 14.44 -2.66 -9.19
CA ARG A 82 13.09 -3.19 -9.41
C ARG A 82 12.12 -2.68 -8.35
N ILE A 83 12.52 -2.67 -7.07
CA ILE A 83 11.69 -2.15 -5.99
C ILE A 83 11.40 -0.66 -6.22
N ILE A 84 12.41 0.15 -6.51
CA ILE A 84 12.26 1.58 -6.75
C ILE A 84 11.36 1.84 -7.97
N ALA A 85 11.56 1.10 -9.05
CA ALA A 85 10.78 1.27 -10.28
C ALA A 85 9.31 0.84 -10.15
N THR A 86 9.00 -0.12 -9.27
CA THR A 86 7.63 -0.63 -9.09
C THR A 86 6.91 -0.08 -7.88
N ALA A 87 7.63 0.58 -6.97
CA ALA A 87 7.03 1.19 -5.78
C ALA A 87 6.09 2.34 -6.17
N VAL A 88 4.95 2.40 -5.50
CA VAL A 88 4.00 3.51 -5.62
C VAL A 88 3.92 4.20 -4.25
N PRO A 89 4.77 5.22 -4.00
CA PRO A 89 4.75 5.93 -2.73
C PRO A 89 3.37 6.48 -2.42
N GLY A 90 2.97 6.40 -1.16
CA GLY A 90 1.66 6.87 -0.74
C GLY A 90 0.54 5.84 -0.88
N GLN A 91 0.85 4.60 -1.25
CA GLN A 91 -0.09 3.48 -1.14
C GLN A 91 0.25 2.60 0.07
N ALA A 92 -0.77 2.04 0.69
CA ALA A 92 -0.60 1.14 1.82
C ALA A 92 0.22 -0.12 1.42
N ASN A 93 1.00 -0.63 2.35
CA ASN A 93 1.94 -1.74 2.17
C ASN A 93 3.10 -1.49 1.19
N GLN A 94 3.17 -0.31 0.59
CA GLN A 94 4.32 0.11 -0.20
C GLN A 94 5.43 0.66 0.70
N PRO A 95 6.69 0.66 0.24
CA PRO A 95 7.76 1.34 0.94
C PRO A 95 7.42 2.83 1.12
N SER A 96 7.71 3.38 2.30
CA SER A 96 7.59 4.81 2.52
C SER A 96 8.59 5.58 1.65
N GLN A 97 8.39 6.87 1.45
CA GLN A 97 9.38 7.71 0.75
C GLN A 97 10.76 7.65 1.41
N GLN A 98 10.79 7.62 2.75
CA GLN A 98 12.03 7.48 3.50
C GLN A 98 12.72 6.15 3.23
N ALA A 99 11.97 5.03 3.19
CA ALA A 99 12.53 3.73 2.87
C ALA A 99 13.05 3.65 1.44
N LEU A 100 12.39 4.30 0.47
CA LEU A 100 12.88 4.37 -0.91
C LEU A 100 14.13 5.25 -1.04
N ALA A 101 14.18 6.36 -0.32
CA ALA A 101 15.39 7.20 -0.25
C ALA A 101 16.55 6.41 0.34
N PHE A 102 16.34 5.72 1.47
CA PHE A 102 17.36 4.85 2.07
C PHE A 102 17.85 3.79 1.08
N LEU A 103 16.93 3.10 0.40
CA LEU A 103 17.27 2.08 -0.60
C LEU A 103 18.12 2.65 -1.75
N ASN A 104 17.81 3.86 -2.20
CA ASN A 104 18.54 4.52 -3.29
C ASN A 104 19.89 5.08 -2.84
N ASP A 105 19.90 5.82 -1.74
CA ASP A 105 21.01 6.66 -1.33
C ASP A 105 22.07 5.88 -0.53
N GLU A 106 21.62 4.94 0.33
CA GLU A 106 22.52 4.18 1.19
C GLU A 106 22.91 2.82 0.58
N ILE A 107 22.13 2.28 -0.36
CA ILE A 107 22.40 0.96 -0.93
C ILE A 107 22.71 1.06 -2.42
N LEU A 108 21.73 1.43 -3.26
CA LEU A 108 21.85 1.29 -4.71
C LEU A 108 22.96 2.15 -5.30
N THR A 109 22.98 3.44 -4.97
CA THR A 109 23.96 4.38 -5.53
C THR A 109 25.40 4.04 -5.11
N PRO A 110 25.69 3.79 -3.81
CA PRO A 110 27.04 3.39 -3.39
C PRO A 110 27.43 1.99 -3.90
N ALA A 111 26.51 1.02 -3.96
CA ALA A 111 26.78 -0.32 -4.45
C ALA A 111 27.15 -0.32 -5.94
N ARG A 112 26.48 0.51 -6.76
CA ARG A 112 26.86 0.71 -8.17
C ARG A 112 28.25 1.32 -8.32
N GLU A 113 28.64 2.21 -7.42
CA GLU A 113 30.01 2.76 -7.43
C GLU A 113 31.03 1.68 -7.04
N ALA A 114 30.72 0.87 -6.02
CA ALA A 114 31.58 -0.23 -5.60
C ALA A 114 31.78 -1.29 -6.70
N LEU A 115 30.77 -1.52 -7.56
CA LEU A 115 30.88 -2.43 -8.71
C LEU A 115 31.88 -1.99 -9.78
N LYS A 116 32.39 -0.76 -9.76
CA LYS A 116 33.43 -0.29 -10.67
C LYS A 116 34.83 -0.73 -10.27
N GLY A 117 35.00 -1.23 -9.05
CA GLY A 117 36.23 -1.75 -8.50
C GLY A 117 36.13 -3.23 -8.14
N ASP A 118 37.10 -3.71 -7.36
CA ASP A 118 37.09 -5.07 -6.84
C ASP A 118 36.07 -5.21 -5.70
N VAL A 119 35.11 -6.10 -5.86
CA VAL A 119 34.09 -6.38 -4.84
C VAL A 119 34.53 -7.55 -3.99
N THR A 120 34.83 -7.27 -2.72
CA THR A 120 35.15 -8.29 -1.73
C THR A 120 33.93 -8.85 -1.03
N GLN A 121 34.10 -9.94 -0.30
CA GLN A 121 33.06 -10.49 0.58
C GLN A 121 32.57 -9.43 1.59
N GLU A 122 33.46 -8.69 2.18
CA GLU A 122 33.14 -7.66 3.16
C GLU A 122 32.28 -6.56 2.54
N THR A 123 32.62 -6.12 1.32
CA THR A 123 31.84 -5.14 0.56
C THR A 123 30.42 -5.64 0.34
N TYR A 124 30.26 -6.85 -0.20
CA TYR A 124 28.93 -7.43 -0.42
C TYR A 124 28.15 -7.57 0.88
N THR A 125 28.76 -8.10 1.95
CA THR A 125 28.10 -8.33 3.24
C THR A 125 27.58 -7.01 3.85
N ALA A 126 28.34 -5.93 3.71
CA ALA A 126 27.92 -4.61 4.19
C ALA A 126 26.63 -4.14 3.50
N TYR A 127 26.55 -4.22 2.18
CA TYR A 127 25.34 -3.84 1.44
C TYR A 127 24.17 -4.82 1.68
N ALA A 128 24.45 -6.09 1.85
CA ALA A 128 23.43 -7.07 2.22
C ALA A 128 22.81 -6.75 3.60
N ALA A 129 23.63 -6.35 4.57
CA ALA A 129 23.17 -5.91 5.89
C ALA A 129 22.27 -4.67 5.82
N LEU A 130 22.65 -3.66 5.03
CA LEU A 130 21.80 -2.49 4.79
C LEU A 130 20.48 -2.85 4.10
N TYR A 131 20.50 -3.84 3.21
CA TYR A 131 19.26 -4.32 2.58
C TYR A 131 18.35 -5.03 3.59
N GLU A 132 18.90 -5.80 4.53
CA GLU A 132 18.12 -6.37 5.64
C GLU A 132 17.52 -5.27 6.54
N GLU A 133 18.27 -4.19 6.81
CA GLU A 133 17.75 -3.02 7.53
C GLU A 133 16.56 -2.39 6.76
N TYR A 134 16.70 -2.19 5.45
CA TYR A 134 15.60 -1.73 4.60
C TYR A 134 14.35 -2.62 4.72
N LEU A 135 14.52 -3.95 4.78
CA LEU A 135 13.39 -4.88 4.90
C LEU A 135 12.64 -4.73 6.24
N GLN A 136 13.31 -4.23 7.28
CA GLN A 136 12.70 -3.95 8.58
C GLN A 136 12.08 -2.55 8.67
N MET A 137 12.30 -1.68 7.67
CA MET A 137 11.73 -0.33 7.68
C MET A 137 10.20 -0.39 7.59
N PRO A 138 9.49 0.48 8.33
CA PRO A 138 8.03 0.52 8.29
C PRO A 138 7.50 0.72 6.87
N ARG A 139 6.49 -0.04 6.51
CA ARG A 139 5.72 0.17 5.31
C ARG A 139 4.69 1.27 5.55
N ALA A 140 4.35 2.00 4.49
CA ALA A 140 3.29 3.00 4.56
C ALA A 140 1.97 2.33 5.00
N THR A 141 1.34 2.87 6.02
CA THR A 141 0.01 2.46 6.44
C THR A 141 -1.04 3.14 5.56
N PHE A 142 -2.27 2.67 5.60
CA PHE A 142 -3.37 3.36 4.92
C PHE A 142 -3.55 4.79 5.46
N ALA A 143 -3.34 4.99 6.76
CA ALA A 143 -3.40 6.31 7.40
C ALA A 143 -2.32 7.26 6.86
N ASP A 144 -1.11 6.76 6.57
CA ASP A 144 -0.03 7.57 5.99
C ASP A 144 -0.38 8.07 4.59
N CYS A 145 -1.17 7.29 3.86
CA CYS A 145 -1.56 7.57 2.48
C CYS A 145 -2.80 8.47 2.36
N LEU A 146 -3.49 8.74 3.48
CA LEU A 146 -4.66 9.61 3.48
C LEU A 146 -4.28 11.07 3.18
N ASP A 147 -4.98 11.67 2.22
CA ASP A 147 -4.95 13.10 2.01
C ASP A 147 -5.83 13.80 3.06
N THR A 148 -5.19 14.40 4.05
CA THR A 148 -5.89 15.11 5.14
C THR A 148 -6.36 16.51 4.77
N SER A 149 -6.06 16.97 3.55
CA SER A 149 -6.48 18.27 3.04
C SER A 149 -7.87 18.28 2.39
N ILE A 150 -8.47 17.11 2.19
CA ILE A 150 -9.77 16.96 1.52
C ILE A 150 -10.80 16.27 2.42
N TYR A 151 -12.06 16.35 2.01
CA TYR A 151 -13.15 15.61 2.62
C TYR A 151 -13.39 14.28 1.92
N TYR A 152 -14.05 13.38 2.65
CA TYR A 152 -14.40 12.04 2.16
C TYR A 152 -15.87 11.73 2.47
N TYR A 153 -16.50 10.97 1.58
CA TYR A 153 -17.67 10.17 1.93
C TYR A 153 -17.18 8.83 2.49
N ILE A 154 -17.83 8.35 3.54
CA ILE A 154 -17.57 7.03 4.12
C ILE A 154 -18.79 6.17 3.84
N SER A 155 -18.68 5.22 2.92
CA SER A 155 -19.75 4.27 2.57
C SER A 155 -19.40 2.87 3.04
N ASN A 156 -20.42 2.07 3.35
CA ASN A 156 -20.19 0.68 3.73
C ASN A 156 -19.94 -0.17 2.48
N ALA A 157 -18.94 -1.06 2.51
CA ALA A 157 -18.59 -1.87 1.34
C ALA A 157 -19.56 -3.04 1.12
N TYR A 158 -20.14 -3.57 2.18
CA TYR A 158 -21.14 -4.64 2.11
C TYR A 158 -22.54 -4.10 1.79
N TYR A 159 -22.98 -3.05 2.48
CA TYR A 159 -24.22 -2.32 2.20
C TYR A 159 -23.90 -1.08 1.36
N THR A 160 -23.70 -1.27 0.07
CA THR A 160 -23.10 -0.26 -0.85
C THR A 160 -23.89 1.04 -0.98
N ASP A 161 -25.15 1.06 -0.60
CA ASP A 161 -26.03 2.23 -0.56
C ASP A 161 -26.05 2.95 0.81
N THR A 162 -25.24 2.47 1.78
CA THR A 162 -25.25 2.95 3.15
C THR A 162 -24.02 3.78 3.44
N TYR A 163 -24.23 4.98 3.98
CA TYR A 163 -23.19 5.97 4.29
C TYR A 163 -23.19 6.33 5.77
N ALA A 164 -21.99 6.57 6.29
CA ALA A 164 -21.82 7.18 7.59
C ALA A 164 -22.12 8.67 7.52
N ALA A 165 -22.96 9.17 8.44
CA ALA A 165 -23.36 10.57 8.50
C ALA A 165 -23.46 11.03 9.95
N ALA A 166 -23.20 12.32 10.22
CA ALA A 166 -23.59 12.90 11.49
C ALA A 166 -25.12 12.86 11.64
N SER A 167 -25.61 12.48 12.82
CA SER A 167 -27.03 12.60 13.12
C SER A 167 -27.48 14.06 13.04
N THR A 168 -28.78 14.30 12.84
CA THR A 168 -29.32 15.68 12.80
C THR A 168 -29.00 16.47 14.07
N ALA A 169 -29.05 15.81 15.23
CA ALA A 169 -28.64 16.42 16.50
C ALA A 169 -27.11 16.57 16.66
N GLY A 170 -26.31 15.97 15.78
CA GLY A 170 -24.84 16.02 15.84
C GLY A 170 -24.24 15.35 17.08
N THR A 171 -24.87 14.26 17.55
CA THR A 171 -24.46 13.54 18.77
C THR A 171 -23.95 12.12 18.52
N ILE A 172 -24.36 11.49 17.43
CA ILE A 172 -23.97 10.12 17.06
C ILE A 172 -23.63 10.03 15.58
N VAL A 173 -22.95 8.95 15.20
CA VAL A 173 -22.71 8.59 13.82
C VAL A 173 -23.85 7.68 13.35
N ASN A 174 -24.63 8.18 12.40
CA ASN A 174 -25.65 7.39 11.73
C ASN A 174 -25.06 6.58 10.57
N ALA A 175 -25.75 5.49 10.25
CA ALA A 175 -25.62 4.78 8.99
C ALA A 175 -26.93 4.90 8.24
N THR A 176 -26.93 5.47 7.05
CA THR A 176 -28.17 5.79 6.32
C THR A 176 -28.04 5.58 4.82
N ARG A 177 -29.16 5.12 4.21
CA ARG A 177 -29.31 5.02 2.76
C ARG A 177 -29.74 6.35 2.11
N SER A 178 -30.16 7.33 2.91
CA SER A 178 -30.58 8.65 2.42
C SER A 178 -29.37 9.55 2.22
N PHE A 179 -28.54 9.25 1.21
CA PHE A 179 -27.35 10.00 0.89
C PHE A 179 -27.65 11.30 0.13
N SER A 180 -26.91 12.36 0.45
CA SER A 180 -26.90 13.62 -0.30
C SER A 180 -25.47 14.15 -0.38
N ALA A 181 -24.95 14.33 -1.59
CA ALA A 181 -23.63 14.84 -1.86
C ALA A 181 -23.43 16.30 -1.42
N THR A 182 -24.50 17.07 -1.27
CA THR A 182 -24.46 18.48 -0.83
C THR A 182 -24.64 18.65 0.69
N ASP A 183 -24.98 17.58 1.40
CA ASP A 183 -25.19 17.64 2.86
C ASP A 183 -23.89 17.38 3.62
N ASP A 184 -23.41 18.37 4.33
CA ASP A 184 -22.16 18.30 5.11
C ASP A 184 -22.17 17.24 6.23
N ARG A 185 -23.33 16.66 6.57
CA ARG A 185 -23.40 15.53 7.49
C ARG A 185 -22.70 14.27 6.95
N PHE A 186 -22.57 14.12 5.64
CA PHE A 186 -21.92 12.99 4.99
C PHE A 186 -20.44 13.22 4.72
N ARG A 187 -19.92 14.44 4.94
CA ARG A 187 -18.55 14.82 4.64
C ARG A 187 -17.68 14.69 5.89
N TRP A 188 -16.63 13.91 5.76
CA TRP A 188 -15.69 13.59 6.84
C TRP A 188 -14.29 14.01 6.43
N TYR A 189 -13.48 14.40 7.40
CA TYR A 189 -12.06 14.64 7.21
C TYR A 189 -11.26 13.97 8.31
N PHE A 190 -9.98 13.76 8.04
CA PHE A 190 -9.09 13.02 8.90
C PHE A 190 -7.97 13.92 9.40
N THR A 191 -7.58 13.75 10.65
CA THR A 191 -6.39 14.38 11.22
C THR A 191 -5.49 13.27 11.74
N LYS A 192 -4.23 13.27 11.30
CA LYS A 192 -3.25 12.28 11.76
C LYS A 192 -2.75 12.65 13.14
N ASN A 193 -2.59 11.65 13.99
CA ASN A 193 -1.98 11.76 15.29
C ASN A 193 -0.53 11.23 15.25
N ASP A 194 0.30 11.66 16.18
CA ASP A 194 1.71 11.23 16.26
C ASP A 194 1.86 9.72 16.56
N ASP A 195 0.83 9.09 17.11
CA ASP A 195 0.80 7.64 17.39
C ASP A 195 0.36 6.77 16.20
N GLY A 196 0.22 7.37 15.01
CA GLY A 196 -0.21 6.68 13.78
C GLY A 196 -1.71 6.45 13.66
N THR A 197 -2.50 6.82 14.67
CA THR A 197 -3.96 6.82 14.58
C THR A 197 -4.49 8.05 13.85
N VAL A 198 -5.76 8.05 13.49
CA VAL A 198 -6.43 9.20 12.89
C VAL A 198 -7.66 9.61 13.68
N GLU A 199 -7.90 10.90 13.83
CA GLU A 199 -9.20 11.42 14.21
C GLU A 199 -10.09 11.53 12.97
N ILE A 200 -11.34 11.14 13.09
CA ILE A 200 -12.35 11.21 12.04
C ILE A 200 -13.38 12.26 12.44
N ARG A 201 -13.38 13.38 11.74
CA ARG A 201 -14.21 14.54 12.07
C ARG A 201 -15.26 14.80 10.99
N ASN A 202 -16.44 15.20 11.43
CA ASN A 202 -17.54 15.53 10.54
C ASN A 202 -17.51 17.02 10.14
N LYS A 203 -17.72 17.33 8.85
CA LYS A 203 -17.70 18.69 8.33
C LYS A 203 -18.77 19.59 8.96
N LYS A 204 -20.00 19.11 9.12
CA LYS A 204 -21.13 19.93 9.58
C LYS A 204 -20.94 20.51 10.98
N ASN A 205 -20.36 19.73 11.90
CA ASN A 205 -20.31 20.12 13.31
C ASN A 205 -18.88 20.14 13.89
N GLN A 206 -17.87 19.81 13.09
CA GLN A 206 -16.45 19.75 13.46
C GLN A 206 -16.12 18.77 14.59
N LYS A 207 -17.08 17.90 14.97
CA LYS A 207 -16.92 16.96 16.07
C LYS A 207 -16.25 15.68 15.58
N ALA A 208 -15.39 15.11 16.42
CA ALA A 208 -14.76 13.82 16.14
C ALA A 208 -15.71 12.66 16.51
N ALA A 209 -15.62 11.59 15.73
CA ALA A 209 -16.24 10.33 16.07
C ALA A 209 -15.46 9.66 17.20
N TYR A 210 -16.15 9.24 18.27
CA TYR A 210 -15.56 8.60 19.43
C TYR A 210 -16.45 7.53 20.04
N ILE A 211 -15.88 6.74 20.93
CA ILE A 211 -16.57 5.75 21.76
C ILE A 211 -16.37 6.06 23.26
N SER A 212 -17.33 5.66 24.07
CA SER A 212 -17.23 5.79 25.53
C SER A 212 -16.49 4.62 26.16
N SER A 213 -16.54 3.44 25.53
CA SER A 213 -15.81 2.24 25.92
C SER A 213 -15.53 1.39 24.70
N ASP A 214 -14.45 0.61 24.74
CA ASP A 214 -14.10 -0.35 23.68
C ASP A 214 -14.81 -1.69 23.96
N ALA A 215 -16.08 -1.75 23.70
CA ALA A 215 -16.93 -2.92 23.90
C ALA A 215 -17.83 -3.14 22.68
N VAL A 216 -18.19 -4.41 22.46
CA VAL A 216 -19.16 -4.80 21.42
C VAL A 216 -20.47 -4.04 21.64
N ASP A 217 -21.13 -3.67 20.56
CA ASP A 217 -22.41 -2.94 20.52
C ASP A 217 -22.33 -1.49 21.07
N GLN A 218 -21.14 -0.99 21.35
CA GLN A 218 -20.97 0.41 21.72
C GLN A 218 -21.28 1.30 20.52
N GLN A 219 -22.30 2.14 20.65
CA GLN A 219 -22.69 3.11 19.61
C GLN A 219 -21.64 4.23 19.49
N LEU A 220 -21.31 4.59 18.26
CA LEU A 220 -20.43 5.72 17.97
C LEU A 220 -21.10 7.07 18.26
N LYS A 221 -20.38 7.92 18.96
CA LYS A 221 -20.80 9.27 19.32
C LYS A 221 -19.97 10.32 18.59
N LEU A 222 -20.46 11.55 18.56
CA LEU A 222 -19.78 12.73 18.05
C LEU A 222 -19.47 13.70 19.18
N GLY A 223 -18.22 14.08 19.33
CA GLY A 223 -17.82 15.02 20.40
C GLY A 223 -16.34 15.02 20.71
N LYS A 224 -15.90 14.14 21.60
CA LYS A 224 -14.52 14.06 22.08
C LYS A 224 -13.57 13.53 20.99
N THR A 225 -12.29 13.90 21.11
CA THR A 225 -11.24 13.33 20.26
C THR A 225 -11.04 11.83 20.55
N TYR A 226 -10.81 11.06 19.51
CA TYR A 226 -10.47 9.65 19.61
C TYR A 226 -9.65 9.25 18.40
N GLY A 227 -8.54 8.55 18.61
CA GLY A 227 -7.70 8.02 17.53
C GLY A 227 -8.19 6.65 17.08
N TRP A 228 -8.40 6.51 15.78
CA TRP A 228 -8.81 5.28 15.11
C TRP A 228 -7.64 4.70 14.31
N ASN A 229 -7.50 3.39 14.28
CA ASN A 229 -6.63 2.70 13.35
C ASN A 229 -7.38 2.46 12.03
N LEU A 230 -6.71 2.63 10.90
CA LEU A 230 -7.23 2.30 9.60
C LEU A 230 -6.49 1.08 9.05
N MET A 231 -7.20 -0.01 8.82
CA MET A 231 -6.63 -1.26 8.34
C MET A 231 -7.22 -1.61 6.98
N GLU A 232 -6.37 -1.83 5.98
CA GLU A 232 -6.85 -2.45 4.75
C GLU A 232 -7.30 -3.88 5.02
N ILE A 233 -8.47 -4.21 4.52
CA ILE A 233 -9.05 -5.54 4.68
C ILE A 233 -9.67 -6.00 3.36
N THR A 234 -9.61 -7.29 3.13
CA THR A 234 -10.34 -7.97 2.05
C THR A 234 -11.15 -9.08 2.67
N SER A 235 -12.43 -9.12 2.38
CA SER A 235 -13.36 -10.13 2.84
C SER A 235 -14.17 -10.67 1.68
N ASP A 236 -14.45 -11.96 1.71
CA ASP A 236 -15.31 -12.63 0.72
C ASP A 236 -16.73 -12.05 0.71
N LEU A 237 -17.19 -11.48 1.83
CA LEU A 237 -18.52 -10.91 1.97
C LEU A 237 -18.61 -9.42 1.64
N GLY A 238 -17.56 -8.64 1.97
CA GLY A 238 -17.57 -7.17 1.82
C GLY A 238 -16.61 -6.64 0.77
N GLY A 239 -15.88 -7.52 0.07
CA GLY A 239 -14.87 -7.10 -0.90
C GLY A 239 -13.65 -6.45 -0.25
N LYS A 240 -12.97 -5.55 -1.00
CA LYS A 240 -11.80 -4.82 -0.55
C LYS A 240 -12.20 -3.44 -0.03
N GLY A 241 -11.67 -3.05 1.12
CA GLY A 241 -11.88 -1.72 1.70
C GLY A 241 -11.02 -1.50 2.93
N ILE A 242 -11.48 -0.64 3.82
CA ILE A 242 -10.83 -0.39 5.10
C ILE A 242 -11.73 -0.79 6.26
N SER A 243 -11.14 -1.29 7.31
CA SER A 243 -11.76 -1.39 8.62
C SER A 243 -11.31 -0.23 9.49
N ILE A 244 -12.26 0.51 10.08
CA ILE A 244 -11.99 1.61 11.01
C ILE A 244 -12.03 1.03 12.42
N VAL A 245 -10.85 0.82 13.01
CA VAL A 245 -10.65 -0.06 14.16
C VAL A 245 -10.30 0.77 15.40
N THR A 246 -10.74 0.32 16.57
CA THR A 246 -10.39 0.92 17.85
C THR A 246 -8.87 0.87 18.11
N ARG A 247 -8.38 1.67 19.04
CA ARG A 247 -6.95 1.66 19.43
C ARG A 247 -6.46 0.30 19.89
N SER A 248 -7.31 -0.49 20.54
CA SER A 248 -6.98 -1.85 21.00
C SER A 248 -6.83 -2.84 19.85
N GLY A 249 -7.40 -2.53 18.68
CA GLY A 249 -7.46 -3.43 17.53
C GLY A 249 -8.57 -4.49 17.59
N ASN A 250 -9.40 -4.48 18.63
CA ASN A 250 -10.37 -5.56 18.87
C ASN A 250 -11.71 -5.36 18.15
N HIS A 251 -12.12 -4.10 17.96
CA HIS A 251 -13.43 -3.76 17.41
C HIS A 251 -13.31 -2.71 16.31
N SER A 252 -14.29 -2.72 15.40
CA SER A 252 -14.35 -1.78 14.29
C SER A 252 -15.74 -1.19 14.11
N TRP A 253 -15.82 -0.12 13.33
CA TRP A 253 -17.06 0.44 12.87
C TRP A 253 -17.86 -0.61 12.10
N TYR A 254 -19.10 -0.80 12.51
CA TYR A 254 -20.03 -1.77 11.93
C TYR A 254 -21.40 -1.15 11.77
N THR A 255 -22.12 -1.55 10.75
CA THR A 255 -23.55 -1.19 10.60
C THR A 255 -24.36 -2.35 10.07
N ASN A 256 -25.64 -2.32 10.41
CA ASN A 256 -26.69 -3.14 9.77
C ASN A 256 -27.91 -2.24 9.54
N PRO A 257 -28.01 -1.58 8.37
CA PRO A 257 -29.06 -0.61 8.09
C PRO A 257 -30.46 -1.23 8.01
N ASP A 258 -30.57 -2.55 7.96
CA ASP A 258 -31.87 -3.27 8.01
C ASP A 258 -32.37 -3.46 9.46
N ALA A 259 -31.49 -3.35 10.45
CA ALA A 259 -31.80 -3.49 11.85
C ALA A 259 -31.84 -2.16 12.61
N TRP A 260 -30.91 -1.21 12.26
CA TRP A 260 -30.78 0.09 12.89
C TRP A 260 -30.11 1.12 11.98
N ASN A 261 -30.20 2.39 12.31
CA ASN A 261 -29.70 3.50 11.51
C ASN A 261 -28.47 4.20 12.11
N TYR A 262 -27.61 3.50 12.82
CA TYR A 262 -26.40 4.04 13.43
C TYR A 262 -25.21 3.08 13.26
N VAL A 263 -24.03 3.62 13.51
CA VAL A 263 -22.77 2.88 13.53
C VAL A 263 -22.44 2.47 14.96
N LEU A 264 -22.03 1.22 15.14
CA LEU A 264 -21.60 0.68 16.42
C LEU A 264 -20.32 -0.14 16.26
N LEU A 265 -19.80 -0.67 17.37
CA LEU A 265 -18.63 -1.53 17.36
C LEU A 265 -18.98 -3.01 17.26
N LYS A 266 -18.30 -3.71 16.38
CA LYS A 266 -18.30 -5.19 16.27
C LYS A 266 -16.87 -5.70 16.01
N PRO A 267 -16.61 -7.00 16.11
CA PRO A 267 -15.34 -7.57 15.61
C PRO A 267 -15.07 -7.15 14.17
N TYR A 268 -13.80 -6.87 13.85
CA TYR A 268 -13.41 -6.23 12.58
C TYR A 268 -13.49 -7.13 11.34
N ASP A 269 -13.64 -8.43 11.50
CA ASP A 269 -13.67 -9.46 10.46
C ASP A 269 -15.05 -9.64 9.77
N TRP A 270 -16.05 -8.89 10.18
CA TRP A 270 -17.38 -8.97 9.58
C TRP A 270 -17.46 -8.10 8.32
N GLY A 271 -18.11 -8.62 7.27
CA GLY A 271 -18.24 -7.90 5.98
C GLY A 271 -18.80 -6.48 6.11
N ALA A 272 -19.79 -6.29 6.99
CA ALA A 272 -20.37 -4.98 7.27
C ALA A 272 -19.48 -4.05 8.13
N SER A 273 -18.27 -4.50 8.53
CA SER A 273 -17.24 -3.68 9.15
C SER A 273 -16.25 -3.09 8.13
N ILE A 274 -16.47 -3.32 6.84
CA ILE A 274 -15.64 -2.81 5.76
C ILE A 274 -16.25 -1.55 5.19
N TRP A 275 -15.42 -0.53 5.06
CA TRP A 275 -15.82 0.79 4.60
C TRP A 275 -14.96 1.23 3.41
N THR A 276 -15.56 2.06 2.56
CA THR A 276 -14.88 2.71 1.43
C THR A 276 -14.82 4.20 1.68
N LEU A 277 -13.65 4.79 1.49
CA LEU A 277 -13.43 6.23 1.53
C LEU A 277 -13.42 6.79 0.12
N THR A 278 -14.42 7.60 -0.22
CA THR A 278 -14.50 8.25 -1.53
C THR A 278 -14.06 9.70 -1.38
N PRO A 279 -12.92 10.11 -1.98
CA PRO A 279 -12.39 11.47 -1.84
C PRO A 279 -13.27 12.50 -2.55
N ILE A 280 -13.47 13.66 -1.92
CA ILE A 280 -14.19 14.82 -2.47
C ILE A 280 -13.15 15.89 -2.82
N ARG A 281 -12.67 15.86 -4.04
CA ARG A 281 -11.56 16.71 -4.50
C ARG A 281 -11.92 18.17 -4.71
N GLU A 282 -13.21 18.48 -4.80
CA GLU A 282 -13.72 19.85 -4.99
C GLU A 282 -13.85 20.62 -3.69
N ASP A 283 -13.63 19.97 -2.54
CA ASP A 283 -13.85 20.52 -1.22
C ASP A 283 -12.60 20.29 -0.34
N ILE A 284 -11.92 21.37 0.03
CA ILE A 284 -10.66 21.33 0.77
C ILE A 284 -10.92 21.62 2.25
N VAL A 285 -10.35 20.78 3.12
CA VAL A 285 -10.43 20.93 4.58
C VAL A 285 -9.72 22.22 5.01
N GLY A 286 -10.38 23.02 5.87
CA GLY A 286 -9.77 24.22 6.44
C GLY A 286 -9.97 25.50 5.66
N ILE A 287 -10.59 25.48 4.45
CA ILE A 287 -10.99 26.71 3.73
C ILE A 287 -12.34 27.25 4.23
N HIS A 288 -12.73 26.94 5.47
CA HIS A 288 -14.01 27.42 6.01
C HIS A 288 -14.01 28.89 6.44
N ASN A 289 -12.89 29.59 6.39
CA ASN A 289 -12.82 31.00 6.81
C ASN A 289 -11.96 31.88 5.90
N ALA A 290 -11.84 31.56 4.64
CA ALA A 290 -11.51 32.60 3.66
C ALA A 290 -12.76 33.44 3.33
N THR A 291 -13.65 33.63 4.32
CA THR A 291 -14.61 34.72 4.29
C THR A 291 -13.85 36.00 4.48
N ASN A 292 -13.71 36.74 3.39
CA ASN A 292 -13.24 38.12 3.36
C ASN A 292 -11.76 38.36 3.68
N ASP A 293 -10.82 37.66 3.13
CA ASP A 293 -9.61 38.36 2.73
C ASP A 293 -9.99 39.22 1.51
N GLN A 294 -10.49 40.40 1.76
CA GLN A 294 -10.81 41.43 0.75
C GLN A 294 -9.53 42.02 0.16
N ARG A 295 -8.44 41.25 0.11
CA ARG A 295 -7.32 41.63 -0.74
C ARG A 295 -7.77 41.47 -2.18
N PRO A 296 -7.72 42.51 -2.98
CA PRO A 296 -8.05 42.41 -4.38
C PRO A 296 -7.17 41.36 -5.03
N THR A 297 -7.79 40.33 -5.63
CA THR A 297 -7.09 39.27 -6.35
C THR A 297 -6.14 39.90 -7.37
N ARG A 298 -4.86 39.66 -7.23
CA ARG A 298 -3.86 40.12 -8.19
C ARG A 298 -3.80 39.15 -9.36
N TYR A 299 -3.76 39.72 -10.56
CA TYR A 299 -3.65 38.94 -11.78
C TYR A 299 -2.28 39.15 -12.40
N TYR A 300 -1.71 38.08 -12.92
CA TYR A 300 -0.43 38.09 -13.60
C TYR A 300 -0.62 37.51 -15.00
N ASP A 301 0.04 38.11 -16.00
CA ASP A 301 0.08 37.55 -17.34
C ASP A 301 0.95 36.27 -17.36
N MET A 302 0.99 35.58 -18.51
CA MET A 302 1.79 34.34 -18.66
C MET A 302 3.31 34.61 -18.57
N GLY A 303 3.74 35.86 -18.59
CA GLY A 303 5.12 36.31 -18.38
C GLY A 303 5.41 36.70 -16.92
N GLY A 304 4.45 36.55 -16.00
CA GLY A 304 4.59 36.86 -14.58
C GLY A 304 4.48 38.34 -14.22
N ARG A 305 4.00 39.20 -15.12
CA ARG A 305 3.78 40.63 -14.86
C ARG A 305 2.42 40.86 -14.26
N GLU A 306 2.32 41.68 -13.22
CA GLU A 306 1.05 42.04 -12.59
C GLU A 306 0.20 42.86 -13.56
N VAL A 307 -1.08 42.45 -13.72
CA VAL A 307 -2.07 43.09 -14.58
C VAL A 307 -3.17 43.72 -13.73
N LYS A 308 -3.16 45.03 -13.58
CA LYS A 308 -4.13 45.74 -12.72
C LYS A 308 -5.56 45.70 -13.24
N HIS A 309 -5.73 45.66 -14.56
CA HIS A 309 -7.03 45.61 -15.23
C HIS A 309 -7.06 44.50 -16.27
N PRO A 310 -7.32 43.23 -15.84
CA PRO A 310 -7.31 42.11 -16.75
C PRO A 310 -8.46 42.22 -17.76
N THR A 311 -8.12 42.23 -19.03
CA THR A 311 -9.04 42.14 -20.16
C THR A 311 -9.23 40.70 -20.59
N ARG A 312 -9.84 40.42 -21.73
CA ARG A 312 -10.02 39.07 -22.25
C ARG A 312 -8.66 38.37 -22.45
N GLY A 313 -8.43 37.32 -21.72
CA GLY A 313 -7.16 36.58 -21.78
C GLY A 313 -7.01 35.52 -20.66
N VAL A 314 -5.84 34.88 -20.62
CA VAL A 314 -5.47 33.88 -19.60
C VAL A 314 -4.51 34.52 -18.62
N TYR A 315 -4.81 34.42 -17.32
CA TYR A 315 -4.03 35.02 -16.23
C TYR A 315 -3.77 33.98 -15.15
N VAL A 316 -2.74 34.20 -14.36
CA VAL A 316 -2.48 33.47 -13.12
C VAL A 316 -2.77 34.40 -11.95
N THR A 317 -3.50 33.97 -10.96
CA THR A 317 -3.75 34.76 -9.75
C THR A 317 -2.63 34.62 -8.74
N ASP A 318 -2.55 35.51 -7.76
CA ASP A 318 -1.69 35.40 -6.58
C ASP A 318 -1.92 34.11 -5.75
N GLN A 319 -3.05 33.43 -5.97
CA GLN A 319 -3.36 32.11 -5.43
C GLN A 319 -2.94 30.95 -6.37
N HIS A 320 -2.09 31.19 -7.34
CA HIS A 320 -1.61 30.22 -8.34
C HIS A 320 -2.72 29.54 -9.17
N ARG A 321 -3.89 30.19 -9.30
CA ARG A 321 -5.00 29.69 -10.13
C ARG A 321 -4.94 30.30 -11.51
N LYS A 322 -5.04 29.45 -12.53
CA LYS A 322 -5.22 29.88 -13.92
C LYS A 322 -6.68 30.29 -14.13
N VAL A 323 -6.92 31.53 -14.53
CA VAL A 323 -8.26 32.05 -14.80
C VAL A 323 -8.31 32.60 -16.21
N MET A 324 -9.47 32.46 -16.89
CA MET A 324 -9.78 33.12 -18.13
C MET A 324 -10.78 34.24 -17.85
N LYS A 325 -10.50 35.42 -18.36
CA LYS A 325 -11.44 36.55 -18.34
C LYS A 325 -11.84 36.95 -19.75
#